data_a20ea679cee1879f939b7147fe10a66a
#
_entry.id   a20ea679cee1879f939b7147fe10a66a
#
_cell.length_a   1.000
_cell.length_b   1.000
_cell.length_c   1.000
_cell.angle_alpha   90.00
_cell.angle_beta   90.00
_cell.angle_gamma   90.00
#
_symmetry.space_group_name_H-M   'P 1'
#
loop_
_entity.id
_entity.type
_entity.pdbx_description
1 polymer ?
#
loop_
_entity_poly.entity_id
_entity_poly.type
_entity_poly.pdbx_seq_one_letter_code
_entity_poly.pdbx_strand_id
1 'polypeptide(L)'
;DDEMKVVKHHAYAVSDFTVQVRDALNSEDNVLNDLEKWVNLASVSGAVAKVFRLLRFGIDDYVNSYRVYEIINHDMGKNLRCLGVTDRESRRFTATANHPALSGDESRHGFIGGDTPKGEPMSPGDIERFIYRMVNRWIHHKLSMGILDE
;
A
#
# COMPACT_ATOMS: atom_id res chain seq x y z
N ASP A 1 -21.55 -11.52 -17.30
CA ASP A 1 -21.91 -10.16 -16.83
C ASP A 1 -21.22 -9.80 -15.51
N ASP A 2 -21.00 -10.75 -14.62
CA ASP A 2 -20.28 -10.52 -13.36
C ASP A 2 -18.75 -10.39 -13.56
N GLU A 3 -18.16 -11.18 -14.44
CA GLU A 3 -16.73 -11.05 -14.77
C GLU A 3 -16.40 -9.67 -15.36
N MET A 4 -17.26 -9.15 -16.21
CA MET A 4 -17.06 -7.82 -16.80
C MET A 4 -17.21 -6.70 -15.77
N LYS A 5 -18.03 -6.86 -14.73
CA LYS A 5 -18.14 -5.92 -13.62
C LYS A 5 -16.90 -5.95 -12.72
N VAL A 6 -16.36 -7.15 -12.46
CA VAL A 6 -15.13 -7.34 -11.68
C VAL A 6 -13.94 -6.69 -12.39
N VAL A 7 -13.76 -6.94 -13.69
CA VAL A 7 -12.69 -6.33 -14.50
C VAL A 7 -12.80 -4.80 -14.51
N LYS A 8 -14.01 -4.24 -14.70
CA LYS A 8 -14.21 -2.79 -14.64
C LYS A 8 -13.87 -2.21 -13.26
N HIS A 9 -14.26 -2.89 -12.18
CA HIS A 9 -13.93 -2.44 -10.82
C HIS A 9 -12.42 -2.43 -10.56
N HIS A 10 -11.70 -3.44 -11.02
CA HIS A 10 -10.25 -3.49 -10.92
C HIS A 10 -9.59 -2.39 -11.76
N ALA A 11 -10.06 -2.16 -12.98
CA ALA A 11 -9.53 -1.13 -13.85
C ALA A 11 -9.65 0.27 -13.24
N TYR A 12 -10.79 0.63 -12.64
CA TYR A 12 -10.96 1.92 -11.97
C TYR A 12 -10.03 2.06 -10.75
N ALA A 13 -9.94 1.04 -9.89
CA ALA A 13 -9.07 1.08 -8.72
C ALA A 13 -7.59 1.21 -9.12
N VAL A 14 -7.17 0.55 -10.21
CA VAL A 14 -5.80 0.64 -10.72
C VAL A 14 -5.53 2.00 -11.35
N SER A 15 -6.47 2.59 -12.10
CA SER A 15 -6.28 3.92 -12.69
C SER A 15 -6.13 5.00 -11.62
N ASP A 16 -6.98 4.99 -10.59
CA ASP A 16 -6.89 5.94 -9.48
C ASP A 16 -5.55 5.78 -8.73
N PHE A 17 -5.16 4.55 -8.44
CA PHE A 17 -3.87 4.25 -7.81
C PHE A 17 -2.70 4.74 -8.65
N THR A 18 -2.73 4.52 -9.97
CA THR A 18 -1.66 4.91 -10.88
C THR A 18 -1.48 6.43 -10.90
N VAL A 19 -2.58 7.19 -10.91
CA VAL A 19 -2.53 8.66 -10.81
C VAL A 19 -1.93 9.09 -9.48
N GLN A 20 -2.38 8.52 -8.37
CA GLN A 20 -1.89 8.86 -7.04
C GLN A 20 -0.39 8.53 -6.87
N VAL A 21 0.06 7.37 -7.38
CA VAL A 21 1.50 7.01 -7.35
C VAL A 21 2.32 7.99 -8.17
N ARG A 22 1.88 8.33 -9.38
CA ARG A 22 2.55 9.32 -10.22
C ARG A 22 2.66 10.66 -9.51
N ASP A 23 1.57 11.16 -8.94
CA ASP A 23 1.55 12.45 -8.26
C ASP A 23 2.41 12.44 -6.99
N ALA A 24 2.39 11.33 -6.23
CA ALA A 24 3.20 11.19 -5.02
C ALA A 24 4.71 11.03 -5.28
N LEU A 25 5.09 10.41 -6.41
CA LEU A 25 6.49 10.14 -6.76
C LEU A 25 7.06 11.12 -7.78
N ASN A 26 6.27 12.07 -8.30
CA ASN A 26 6.63 12.95 -9.44
C ASN A 26 7.20 12.16 -10.64
N SER A 27 6.67 10.97 -10.90
CA SER A 27 7.11 10.08 -11.95
C SER A 27 6.32 10.33 -13.25
N GLU A 28 7.03 10.54 -14.35
CA GLU A 28 6.46 10.65 -15.70
C GLU A 28 6.33 9.28 -16.40
N ASP A 29 6.48 8.19 -15.67
CA ASP A 29 6.44 6.84 -16.23
C ASP A 29 5.12 6.59 -16.96
N ASN A 30 5.22 5.79 -18.00
CA ASN A 30 4.17 5.56 -18.99
C ASN A 30 3.02 4.75 -18.40
N VAL A 31 2.21 5.46 -17.60
CA VAL A 31 1.11 4.96 -16.76
C VAL A 31 0.16 4.02 -17.52
N LEU A 32 -0.10 4.30 -18.81
CA LEU A 32 -1.02 3.50 -19.62
C LEU A 32 -0.48 2.10 -19.94
N ASN A 33 0.84 1.97 -20.16
CA ASN A 33 1.46 0.68 -20.45
C ASN A 33 1.47 -0.25 -19.23
N ASP A 34 1.48 0.32 -18.03
CA ASP A 34 1.49 -0.46 -16.80
C ASP A 34 0.07 -0.80 -16.31
N LEU A 35 -0.93 -0.03 -16.71
CA LEU A 35 -2.32 -0.22 -16.28
C LEU A 35 -2.85 -1.61 -16.64
N GLU A 36 -2.63 -2.06 -17.87
CA GLU A 36 -3.07 -3.40 -18.31
C GLU A 36 -2.39 -4.50 -17.51
N LYS A 37 -1.08 -4.40 -17.30
CA LYS A 37 -0.32 -5.36 -16.48
C LYS A 37 -0.83 -5.42 -15.05
N TRP A 38 -1.16 -4.27 -14.46
CA TRP A 38 -1.65 -4.19 -13.09
C TRP A 38 -3.06 -4.75 -12.94
N VAL A 39 -3.94 -4.52 -13.94
CA VAL A 39 -5.27 -5.14 -13.98
C VAL A 39 -5.16 -6.66 -14.08
N ASN A 40 -4.29 -7.15 -14.97
CA ASN A 40 -4.05 -8.58 -15.13
C ASN A 40 -3.49 -9.19 -13.83
N LEU A 41 -2.52 -8.53 -13.20
CA LEU A 41 -1.98 -8.98 -11.92
C LEU A 41 -3.05 -9.03 -10.81
N ALA A 42 -3.94 -8.04 -10.76
CA ALA A 42 -5.04 -8.03 -9.80
C ALA A 42 -6.07 -9.12 -10.04
N SER A 43 -6.23 -9.58 -11.29
CA SER A 43 -7.14 -10.69 -11.62
C SER A 43 -6.64 -12.05 -11.15
N VAL A 44 -5.32 -12.23 -11.04
CA VAL A 44 -4.70 -13.50 -10.61
C VAL A 44 -4.15 -13.47 -9.18
N SER A 45 -3.97 -12.30 -8.59
CA SER A 45 -3.47 -12.13 -7.21
C SER A 45 -4.52 -11.53 -6.29
N GLY A 46 -5.09 -12.33 -5.39
CA GLY A 46 -6.06 -11.86 -4.40
C GLY A 46 -5.50 -10.78 -3.46
N ALA A 47 -4.21 -10.83 -3.14
CA ALA A 47 -3.55 -9.78 -2.34
C ALA A 47 -3.52 -8.44 -3.07
N VAL A 48 -3.15 -8.44 -4.37
CA VAL A 48 -3.14 -7.23 -5.21
C VAL A 48 -4.55 -6.65 -5.36
N ALA A 49 -5.53 -7.49 -5.68
CA ALA A 49 -6.92 -7.08 -5.77
C ALA A 49 -7.43 -6.45 -4.46
N LYS A 50 -7.04 -7.01 -3.31
CA LYS A 50 -7.42 -6.47 -1.99
C LYS A 50 -6.76 -5.12 -1.71
N VAL A 51 -5.49 -4.97 -2.01
CA VAL A 51 -4.78 -3.68 -1.85
C VAL A 51 -5.43 -2.61 -2.72
N PHE A 52 -5.71 -2.88 -4.00
CA PHE A 52 -6.38 -1.91 -4.87
C PHE A 52 -7.77 -1.50 -4.37
N ARG A 53 -8.54 -2.45 -3.81
CA ARG A 53 -9.83 -2.09 -3.19
C ARG A 53 -9.67 -1.17 -1.98
N LEU A 54 -8.64 -1.38 -1.16
CA LEU A 54 -8.37 -0.54 0.01
C LEU A 54 -7.91 0.87 -0.40
N LEU A 55 -7.06 0.98 -1.42
CA LEU A 55 -6.57 2.26 -1.92
C LEU A 55 -7.69 3.19 -2.44
N ARG A 56 -8.84 2.64 -2.86
CA ARG A 56 -10.02 3.44 -3.24
C ARG A 56 -10.60 4.28 -2.11
N PHE A 57 -10.37 3.90 -0.87
CA PHE A 57 -10.84 4.63 0.32
C PHE A 57 -9.85 5.69 0.81
N GLY A 58 -8.75 5.90 0.09
CA GLY A 58 -7.66 6.75 0.51
C GLY A 58 -6.73 6.08 1.52
N ILE A 59 -5.59 6.69 1.76
CA ILE A 59 -4.58 6.25 2.73
C ILE A 59 -4.13 7.38 3.68
N ASP A 60 -4.90 8.43 3.76
CA ASP A 60 -4.83 9.48 4.75
C ASP A 60 -5.30 9.01 6.14
N ASP A 61 -6.03 7.90 6.19
CA ASP A 61 -6.45 7.19 7.40
C ASP A 61 -5.38 6.15 7.81
N TYR A 62 -4.89 6.25 9.03
CA TYR A 62 -3.90 5.32 9.59
C TYR A 62 -4.38 3.86 9.62
N VAL A 63 -5.66 3.64 9.81
CA VAL A 63 -6.24 2.28 9.84
C VAL A 63 -6.16 1.65 8.46
N ASN A 64 -6.54 2.38 7.42
CA ASN A 64 -6.53 1.86 6.05
C ASN A 64 -5.11 1.70 5.51
N SER A 65 -4.23 2.67 5.76
CA SER A 65 -2.81 2.57 5.39
C SER A 65 -2.13 1.39 6.09
N TYR A 66 -2.48 1.12 7.35
CA TYR A 66 -1.95 -0.03 8.07
C TYR A 66 -2.45 -1.36 7.49
N ARG A 67 -3.70 -1.46 7.06
CA ARG A 67 -4.23 -2.65 6.38
C ARG A 67 -3.49 -2.94 5.07
N VAL A 68 -3.20 -1.92 4.29
CA VAL A 68 -2.38 -2.06 3.07
C VAL A 68 -0.99 -2.58 3.41
N TYR A 69 -0.34 -1.97 4.40
CA TYR A 69 0.97 -2.43 4.90
C TYR A 69 0.96 -3.89 5.35
N GLU A 70 -0.04 -4.30 6.15
CA GLU A 70 -0.15 -5.68 6.64
C GLU A 70 -0.26 -6.70 5.51
N ILE A 71 -1.06 -6.41 4.48
CA ILE A 71 -1.25 -7.31 3.34
C ILE A 71 0.08 -7.50 2.61
N ILE A 72 0.78 -6.40 2.30
CA ILE A 72 2.05 -6.46 1.58
C ILE A 72 3.11 -7.16 2.43
N ASN A 73 3.20 -6.83 3.70
CA ASN A 73 4.16 -7.45 4.62
C ASN A 73 3.94 -8.97 4.74
N HIS A 74 2.68 -9.41 4.76
CA HIS A 74 2.33 -10.83 4.78
C HIS A 74 2.68 -11.50 3.44
N ASP A 75 2.31 -10.91 2.32
CA ASP A 75 2.56 -11.44 0.97
C ASP A 75 4.07 -11.55 0.67
N MET A 76 4.88 -10.64 1.21
CA MET A 76 6.34 -10.66 1.11
C MET A 76 7.03 -11.54 2.16
N GLY A 77 6.29 -12.36 2.91
CA GLY A 77 6.84 -13.20 3.96
C GLY A 77 7.60 -12.42 5.04
N LYS A 78 7.15 -11.20 5.34
CA LYS A 78 7.76 -10.24 6.27
C LYS A 78 9.14 -9.71 5.84
N ASN A 79 9.51 -9.89 4.57
CA ASN A 79 10.77 -9.40 4.01
C ASN A 79 10.56 -8.15 3.14
N LEU A 80 10.21 -7.03 3.77
CA LEU A 80 10.00 -5.75 3.08
C LEU A 80 11.31 -5.11 2.58
N ARG A 81 12.47 -5.61 3.01
CA ARG A 81 13.77 -5.11 2.52
C ARG A 81 13.95 -5.33 1.03
N CYS A 82 13.36 -6.40 0.46
CA CYS A 82 13.33 -6.63 -0.99
C CYS A 82 12.64 -5.49 -1.75
N LEU A 83 11.74 -4.76 -1.09
CA LEU A 83 11.07 -3.57 -1.62
C LEU A 83 11.81 -2.27 -1.28
N GLY A 84 13.03 -2.35 -0.72
CA GLY A 84 13.78 -1.19 -0.27
C GLY A 84 13.15 -0.46 0.92
N VAL A 85 12.33 -1.15 1.72
CA VAL A 85 11.77 -0.65 2.97
C VAL A 85 12.71 -1.03 4.11
N THR A 86 13.19 -0.04 4.85
CA THR A 86 14.08 -0.27 5.98
C THR A 86 13.31 -0.64 7.24
N ASP A 87 13.95 -1.36 8.16
CA ASP A 87 13.36 -1.68 9.46
C ASP A 87 13.02 -0.42 10.27
N ARG A 88 13.79 0.66 10.06
CA ARG A 88 13.55 1.95 10.71
C ARG A 88 12.24 2.57 10.18
N GLU A 89 12.04 2.57 8.88
CA GLU A 89 10.79 3.08 8.27
C GLU A 89 9.58 2.27 8.72
N SER A 90 9.68 0.94 8.67
CA SER A 90 8.63 0.03 9.14
C SER A 90 8.27 0.29 10.60
N ARG A 91 9.26 0.38 11.48
CA ARG A 91 9.02 0.66 12.91
C ARG A 91 8.41 2.03 13.12
N ARG A 92 8.90 3.07 12.44
CA ARG A 92 8.35 4.42 12.55
C ARG A 92 6.91 4.48 12.08
N PHE A 93 6.61 3.86 10.94
CA PHE A 93 5.25 3.77 10.41
C PHE A 93 4.31 3.02 11.36
N THR A 94 4.67 1.80 11.78
CA THR A 94 3.81 0.98 12.64
C THR A 94 3.60 1.60 14.01
N ALA A 95 4.60 2.26 14.57
CA ALA A 95 4.45 3.01 15.81
C ALA A 95 3.47 4.17 15.64
N THR A 96 3.61 4.96 14.58
CA THR A 96 2.70 6.08 14.30
C THR A 96 1.26 5.60 14.11
N ALA A 97 1.04 4.60 13.27
CA ALA A 97 -0.30 4.12 12.93
C ALA A 97 -1.02 3.45 14.10
N ASN A 98 -0.28 2.82 15.02
CA ASN A 98 -0.88 2.02 16.10
C ASN A 98 -0.99 2.76 17.43
N HIS A 99 -0.13 3.75 17.71
CA HIS A 99 0.01 4.27 19.08
C HIS A 99 -0.70 5.61 19.27
N PRO A 100 -1.73 5.68 20.16
CA PRO A 100 -2.50 6.91 20.40
C PRO A 100 -1.65 8.11 20.84
N ALA A 101 -0.54 7.89 21.52
CA ALA A 101 0.37 8.96 21.91
C ALA A 101 1.11 9.61 20.73
N LEU A 102 1.12 8.98 19.55
CA LEU A 102 1.76 9.50 18.33
C LEU A 102 0.77 10.06 17.31
N SER A 103 -0.41 9.43 17.17
CA SER A 103 -1.42 9.79 16.18
C SER A 103 -2.79 10.15 16.78
N GLY A 104 -2.89 10.23 18.11
CA GLY A 104 -4.13 10.64 18.78
C GLY A 104 -5.30 9.71 18.49
N ASP A 105 -6.49 10.29 18.35
CA ASP A 105 -7.73 9.55 18.10
C ASP A 105 -7.77 8.89 16.72
N GLU A 106 -6.89 9.25 15.81
CA GLU A 106 -6.75 8.63 14.49
C GLU A 106 -5.93 7.34 14.52
N SER A 107 -5.33 6.99 15.66
CA SER A 107 -4.57 5.74 15.79
C SER A 107 -5.46 4.52 15.58
N ARG A 108 -4.84 3.45 15.05
CA ARG A 108 -5.53 2.16 14.84
C ARG A 108 -6.03 1.57 16.16
N HIS A 109 -5.34 1.81 17.24
CA HIS A 109 -5.72 1.37 18.59
C HIS A 109 -6.16 2.57 19.45
N GLY A 110 -7.31 2.47 20.08
CA GLY A 110 -7.79 3.50 21.01
C GLY A 110 -7.00 3.55 22.32
N PHE A 111 -6.35 2.45 22.69
CA PHE A 111 -5.49 2.36 23.87
C PHE A 111 -4.39 1.31 23.67
N ILE A 112 -3.17 1.66 24.02
CA ILE A 112 -2.04 0.75 24.13
C ILE A 112 -1.37 0.99 25.48
N GLY A 113 -1.23 -0.05 26.29
CA GLY A 113 -0.45 0.00 27.53
C GLY A 113 1.06 -0.08 27.26
N GLY A 114 1.86 0.40 28.20
CA GLY A 114 3.32 0.40 28.11
C GLY A 114 3.92 1.77 27.79
N ASP A 115 5.22 1.79 27.51
CA ASP A 115 5.95 3.00 27.23
C ASP A 115 5.59 3.59 25.86
N THR A 116 5.47 4.90 25.79
CA THR A 116 5.33 5.61 24.52
C THR A 116 6.54 5.35 23.62
N PRO A 117 6.32 4.96 22.34
CA PRO A 117 7.43 4.79 21.42
C PRO A 117 8.28 6.05 21.29
N LYS A 118 9.60 5.87 21.33
CA LYS A 118 10.53 6.97 21.13
C LYS A 118 10.67 7.31 19.65
N GLY A 119 10.69 8.60 19.33
CA GLY A 119 10.90 9.09 17.97
C GLY A 119 9.76 9.98 17.47
N GLU A 120 10.03 10.66 16.38
CA GLU A 120 9.02 11.49 15.74
C GLU A 120 8.03 10.63 14.95
N PRO A 121 6.71 10.88 15.08
CA PRO A 121 5.71 10.23 14.24
C PRO A 121 5.93 10.58 12.76
N MET A 122 5.42 9.73 11.87
CA MET A 122 5.31 10.09 10.46
C MET A 122 4.17 11.10 10.29
N SER A 123 4.41 12.15 9.51
CA SER A 123 3.33 13.03 9.08
C SER A 123 2.36 12.26 8.15
N PRO A 124 1.10 12.70 7.99
CA PRO A 124 0.18 12.09 7.03
C PRO A 124 0.75 12.04 5.61
N GLY A 125 1.42 13.09 5.15
CA GLY A 125 2.07 13.11 3.85
C GLY A 125 3.27 12.15 3.74
N ASP A 126 4.01 11.90 4.84
CA ASP A 126 5.08 10.90 4.86
C ASP A 126 4.52 9.48 4.77
N ILE A 127 3.39 9.23 5.44
CA ILE A 127 2.70 7.93 5.38
C ILE A 127 2.19 7.67 3.98
N GLU A 128 1.55 8.65 3.36
CA GLU A 128 1.07 8.54 1.99
C GLU A 128 2.21 8.19 1.02
N ARG A 129 3.31 8.94 1.06
CA ARG A 129 4.50 8.66 0.24
C ARG A 129 5.11 7.27 0.53
N PHE A 130 5.18 6.89 1.80
CA PHE A 130 5.69 5.58 2.21
C PHE A 130 4.84 4.43 1.65
N ILE A 131 3.52 4.50 1.81
CA ILE A 131 2.60 3.46 1.36
C ILE A 131 2.58 3.36 -0.16
N TYR A 132 2.44 4.47 -0.91
CA TYR A 132 2.45 4.41 -2.37
C TYR A 132 3.77 3.92 -2.94
N ARG A 133 4.90 4.34 -2.39
CA ARG A 133 6.21 3.82 -2.78
C ARG A 133 6.31 2.31 -2.54
N MET A 134 5.85 1.82 -1.40
CA MET A 134 5.87 0.41 -1.06
C MET A 134 4.96 -0.40 -1.99
N VAL A 135 3.74 0.06 -2.24
CA VAL A 135 2.79 -0.60 -3.16
C VAL A 135 3.37 -0.66 -4.57
N ASN A 136 3.89 0.45 -5.09
CA ASN A 136 4.48 0.50 -6.43
C ASN A 136 5.63 -0.52 -6.58
N ARG A 137 6.56 -0.54 -5.62
CA ARG A 137 7.69 -1.48 -5.65
C ARG A 137 7.25 -2.94 -5.51
N TRP A 138 6.23 -3.19 -4.70
CA TRP A 138 5.67 -4.52 -4.55
C TRP A 138 5.01 -5.02 -5.84
N ILE A 139 4.23 -4.20 -6.53
CA ILE A 139 3.62 -4.55 -7.82
C ILE A 139 4.71 -4.85 -8.85
N HIS A 140 5.72 -4.00 -8.99
CA HIS A 140 6.84 -4.26 -9.90
C HIS A 140 7.61 -5.53 -9.54
N HIS A 141 7.80 -5.80 -8.25
CA HIS A 141 8.41 -7.05 -7.79
C HIS A 141 7.60 -8.27 -8.23
N LYS A 142 6.27 -8.26 -8.03
CA LYS A 142 5.38 -9.35 -8.48
C LYS A 142 5.40 -9.54 -9.99
N LEU A 143 5.38 -8.48 -10.76
CA LEU A 143 5.48 -8.54 -12.23
C LEU A 143 6.82 -9.13 -12.68
N SER A 144 7.92 -8.80 -12.00
CA SER A 144 9.25 -9.35 -12.32
C SER A 144 9.39 -10.84 -11.99
N MET A 145 8.55 -11.37 -11.09
CA MET A 145 8.55 -12.79 -10.71
C MET A 145 7.77 -13.68 -11.69
N GLY A 146 7.22 -13.14 -12.78
CA GLY A 146 6.54 -13.91 -13.82
C GLY A 146 5.18 -14.49 -13.40
N ILE A 147 4.49 -13.87 -12.45
CA ILE A 147 3.18 -14.34 -11.96
C ILE A 147 2.07 -14.26 -13.05
N LEU A 148 2.40 -13.72 -14.22
CA LEU A 148 1.48 -13.64 -15.35
C LEU A 148 1.48 -14.88 -16.27
N ASP A 149 2.30 -15.89 -16.00
CA ASP A 149 2.52 -17.04 -16.89
C ASP A 149 1.89 -18.38 -16.39
N GLU A 150 0.91 -18.35 -15.47
CA GLU A 150 0.12 -19.53 -15.12
C GLU A 150 -1.36 -19.38 -15.49
#